data_b5a35c174b33f8e423f4086a4baeb96d
#
_entry.id   b5a35c174b33f8e423f4086a4baeb96d
#
_cell.length_a   1.000
_cell.length_b   1.000
_cell.length_c   1.000
_cell.angle_alpha   90.00
_cell.angle_beta   90.00
_cell.angle_gamma   90.00
#
_symmetry.space_group_name_H-M   'P 1'
#
loop_
_entity.id
_entity.type
_entity.pdbx_description
1 polymer ?
#
loop_
_entity_poly.entity_id
_entity_poly.type
_entity_poly.pdbx_seq_one_letter_code
_entity_poly.pdbx_strand_id
1 'polypeptide(L)'
;MIARAQGAEFTYKYANNAPDTHPINVRAREMSAAIKAETHGRFDLQVFPNNQLGSDTDMLSQLRSGGIEFFTLSGLILATLVPAASINGIGFAFPDYDTVWKAMDGDLGAHVRGEIAKANLVPMDKIWDNGFRQTTSSTKAINGPDDYKGFKIRVPVSPLWTSMFRAFDAAPASINFSEVYSALQTRIVEGQENPLALISTAKLYEVQKYCSLTNHMWDGFWFLANRRAWEKVPEDLRTIVAANINAAALKEREDTAKLNANLRGELESKGLVFNQPDVTPFREKLRSAGFYAEWKGKYGDQAWALLEKSAGKLS
;
A
#
# COMPACT_ATOMS: atom_id res chain seq x y z
N MET A 1 32.02 -35.42 -14.95
CA MET A 1 30.63 -35.54 -14.46
C MET A 1 29.97 -34.19 -14.63
N ILE A 2 29.01 -34.05 -15.55
CA ILE A 2 28.22 -32.82 -15.68
C ILE A 2 27.19 -32.90 -14.57
N ALA A 3 27.36 -32.09 -13.51
CA ALA A 3 26.32 -31.94 -12.51
C ALA A 3 25.08 -31.39 -13.21
N ARG A 4 24.02 -32.21 -13.32
CA ARG A 4 22.70 -31.70 -13.72
C ARG A 4 22.35 -30.60 -12.72
N ALA A 5 22.13 -29.38 -13.20
CA ALA A 5 21.53 -28.33 -12.40
C ALA A 5 20.18 -28.89 -11.91
N GLN A 6 20.11 -29.27 -10.66
CA GLN A 6 18.86 -29.67 -10.01
C GLN A 6 18.02 -28.40 -9.94
N GLY A 7 16.81 -28.42 -10.52
CA GLY A 7 15.88 -27.30 -10.42
C GLY A 7 15.58 -26.97 -8.94
N ALA A 8 15.14 -25.76 -8.66
CA ALA A 8 14.78 -25.36 -7.30
C ALA A 8 13.71 -26.31 -6.71
N GLU A 9 13.84 -26.66 -5.43
CA GLU A 9 12.84 -27.46 -4.72
C GLU A 9 11.50 -26.70 -4.61
N PHE A 10 11.60 -25.38 -4.46
CA PHE A 10 10.47 -24.46 -4.37
C PHE A 10 10.65 -23.34 -5.39
N THR A 11 9.70 -23.25 -6.34
CA THR A 11 9.60 -22.12 -7.28
C THR A 11 8.30 -21.41 -6.98
N TYR A 12 8.38 -20.23 -6.34
CA TYR A 12 7.24 -19.47 -5.88
C TYR A 12 7.11 -18.14 -6.60
N LYS A 13 5.87 -17.74 -6.88
CA LYS A 13 5.53 -16.47 -7.49
C LYS A 13 5.33 -15.41 -6.43
N TYR A 14 5.97 -14.27 -6.61
CA TYR A 14 5.71 -13.06 -5.87
C TYR A 14 5.12 -12.00 -6.79
N ALA A 15 3.93 -11.52 -6.49
CA ALA A 15 3.21 -10.54 -7.28
C ALA A 15 3.05 -9.20 -6.55
N ASN A 16 2.93 -8.11 -7.30
CA ASN A 16 2.52 -6.80 -6.83
C ASN A 16 1.99 -5.92 -7.98
N ASN A 17 1.34 -4.81 -7.63
CA ASN A 17 0.73 -3.89 -8.58
C ASN A 17 1.67 -2.75 -9.02
N ALA A 18 2.79 -2.53 -8.33
CA ALA A 18 3.66 -1.39 -8.58
C ALA A 18 4.43 -1.55 -9.91
N PRO A 19 4.68 -0.45 -10.63
CA PRO A 19 5.51 -0.46 -11.82
C PRO A 19 6.93 -0.98 -11.56
N ASP A 20 7.56 -1.49 -12.60
CA ASP A 20 8.85 -2.18 -12.54
C ASP A 20 9.99 -1.33 -11.94
N THR A 21 9.92 -0.02 -12.13
CA THR A 21 10.90 0.95 -11.64
C THR A 21 10.63 1.43 -10.20
N HIS A 22 9.52 1.03 -9.59
CA HIS A 22 9.21 1.40 -8.21
C HIS A 22 10.21 0.72 -7.24
N PRO A 23 10.63 1.38 -6.14
CA PRO A 23 11.56 0.81 -5.15
C PRO A 23 11.21 -0.60 -4.68
N ILE A 24 9.93 -0.91 -4.52
CA ILE A 24 9.44 -2.24 -4.14
C ILE A 24 9.98 -3.33 -5.09
N ASN A 25 10.00 -3.08 -6.41
CA ASN A 25 10.46 -4.07 -7.40
C ASN A 25 11.99 -4.10 -7.54
N VAL A 26 12.67 -2.98 -7.32
CA VAL A 26 14.13 -2.95 -7.23
C VAL A 26 14.58 -3.86 -6.08
N ARG A 27 14.01 -3.66 -4.88
CA ARG A 27 14.36 -4.47 -3.70
C ARG A 27 13.86 -5.90 -3.79
N ALA A 28 12.73 -6.13 -4.44
CA ALA A 28 12.22 -7.49 -4.68
C ALA A 28 13.18 -8.34 -5.53
N ARG A 29 13.82 -7.76 -6.56
CA ARG A 29 14.81 -8.49 -7.37
C ARG A 29 16.07 -8.79 -6.59
N GLU A 30 16.57 -7.83 -5.81
CA GLU A 30 17.73 -8.06 -4.94
C GLU A 30 17.42 -9.14 -3.89
N MET A 31 16.25 -9.09 -3.27
CA MET A 31 15.75 -10.07 -2.33
C MET A 31 15.65 -11.47 -2.96
N SER A 32 15.06 -11.57 -4.15
CA SER A 32 14.98 -12.84 -4.89
C SER A 32 16.35 -13.45 -5.17
N ALA A 33 17.30 -12.62 -5.62
CA ALA A 33 18.68 -13.05 -5.86
C ALA A 33 19.38 -13.51 -4.58
N ALA A 34 19.20 -12.79 -3.46
CA ALA A 34 19.77 -13.13 -2.17
C ALA A 34 19.19 -14.46 -1.64
N ILE A 35 17.86 -14.63 -1.68
CA ILE A 35 17.19 -15.87 -1.30
C ILE A 35 17.75 -17.05 -2.11
N LYS A 36 17.87 -16.91 -3.42
CA LYS A 36 18.40 -17.95 -4.28
C LYS A 36 19.83 -18.33 -3.93
N ALA A 37 20.68 -17.33 -3.65
CA ALA A 37 22.07 -17.55 -3.27
C ALA A 37 22.19 -18.23 -1.89
N GLU A 38 21.50 -17.70 -0.88
CA GLU A 38 21.58 -18.21 0.51
C GLU A 38 20.93 -19.58 0.69
N THR A 39 19.95 -19.92 -0.15
CA THR A 39 19.35 -21.26 -0.18
C THR A 39 20.08 -22.24 -1.10
N HIS A 40 21.23 -21.86 -1.66
CA HIS A 40 21.99 -22.65 -2.63
C HIS A 40 21.15 -23.10 -3.83
N GLY A 41 20.20 -22.26 -4.28
CA GLY A 41 19.29 -22.51 -5.39
C GLY A 41 18.10 -23.41 -5.05
N ARG A 42 17.92 -23.82 -3.79
CA ARG A 42 16.78 -24.64 -3.37
C ARG A 42 15.44 -23.88 -3.42
N PHE A 43 15.49 -22.55 -3.26
CA PHE A 43 14.31 -21.68 -3.34
C PHE A 43 14.49 -20.64 -4.47
N ASP A 44 13.55 -20.60 -5.41
CA ASP A 44 13.50 -19.63 -6.51
C ASP A 44 12.23 -18.78 -6.39
N LEU A 45 12.41 -17.49 -6.08
CA LEU A 45 11.33 -16.52 -5.97
C LEU A 45 11.21 -15.72 -7.27
N GLN A 46 10.14 -15.94 -8.02
CA GLN A 46 9.89 -15.28 -9.29
C GLN A 46 9.04 -14.02 -9.08
N VAL A 47 9.55 -12.86 -9.49
CA VAL A 47 8.91 -11.56 -9.29
C VAL A 47 8.03 -11.20 -10.48
N PHE A 48 6.75 -10.90 -10.22
CA PHE A 48 5.74 -10.49 -11.20
C PHE A 48 5.18 -9.11 -10.81
N PRO A 49 5.81 -8.01 -11.26
CA PRO A 49 5.39 -6.63 -10.98
C PRO A 49 4.23 -6.20 -11.87
N ASN A 50 3.77 -4.96 -11.65
CA ASN A 50 2.92 -4.21 -12.57
C ASN A 50 1.63 -4.95 -13.00
N ASN A 51 0.96 -5.59 -12.04
CA ASN A 51 -0.29 -6.33 -12.27
C ASN A 51 -0.17 -7.46 -13.32
N GLN A 52 1.01 -8.03 -13.54
CA GLN A 52 1.21 -9.10 -14.55
C GLN A 52 0.36 -10.34 -14.31
N LEU A 53 -0.04 -10.59 -13.06
CA LEU A 53 -0.87 -11.75 -12.70
C LEU A 53 -2.35 -11.39 -12.46
N GLY A 54 -2.77 -10.19 -12.82
CA GLY A 54 -4.14 -9.69 -12.67
C GLY A 54 -4.24 -8.41 -11.83
N SER A 55 -5.45 -7.92 -11.63
CA SER A 55 -5.72 -6.79 -10.75
C SER A 55 -5.44 -7.13 -9.27
N ASP A 56 -5.43 -6.13 -8.38
CA ASP A 56 -5.24 -6.36 -6.94
C ASP A 56 -6.24 -7.36 -6.37
N THR A 57 -7.49 -7.27 -6.79
CA THR A 57 -8.56 -8.19 -6.35
C THR A 57 -8.39 -9.60 -6.91
N ASP A 58 -7.92 -9.74 -8.15
CA ASP A 58 -7.61 -11.03 -8.76
C ASP A 58 -6.42 -11.69 -8.06
N MET A 59 -5.34 -10.93 -7.85
CA MET A 59 -4.14 -11.43 -7.17
C MET A 59 -4.42 -11.81 -5.71
N LEU A 60 -5.29 -11.08 -4.99
CA LEU A 60 -5.72 -11.46 -3.64
C LEU A 60 -6.50 -12.79 -3.66
N SER A 61 -7.37 -12.98 -4.64
CA SER A 61 -8.09 -14.25 -4.82
C SER A 61 -7.13 -15.41 -5.13
N GLN A 62 -6.15 -15.18 -6.00
CA GLN A 62 -5.12 -16.16 -6.34
C GLN A 62 -4.21 -16.48 -5.14
N LEU A 63 -3.83 -15.49 -4.31
CA LEU A 63 -3.09 -15.72 -3.07
C LEU A 63 -3.87 -16.64 -2.13
N ARG A 64 -5.17 -16.40 -1.96
CA ARG A 64 -6.03 -17.22 -1.09
C ARG A 64 -6.17 -18.66 -1.58
N SER A 65 -6.30 -18.84 -2.89
CA SER A 65 -6.43 -20.18 -3.51
C SER A 65 -5.11 -20.92 -3.67
N GLY A 66 -3.95 -20.24 -3.58
CA GLY A 66 -2.62 -20.79 -3.81
C GLY A 66 -2.18 -20.75 -5.27
N GLY A 67 -2.83 -19.97 -6.12
CA GLY A 67 -2.38 -19.69 -7.49
C GLY A 67 -1.16 -18.76 -7.54
N ILE A 68 -0.99 -17.95 -6.49
CA ILE A 68 0.19 -17.13 -6.18
C ILE A 68 0.60 -17.47 -4.76
N GLU A 69 1.89 -17.61 -4.50
CA GLU A 69 2.42 -17.96 -3.19
C GLU A 69 2.70 -16.73 -2.32
N PHE A 70 3.15 -15.62 -2.95
CA PHE A 70 3.43 -14.35 -2.27
C PHE A 70 2.81 -13.16 -3.00
N PHE A 71 2.33 -12.20 -2.22
CA PHE A 71 1.73 -10.97 -2.74
C PHE A 71 1.98 -9.79 -1.79
N THR A 72 2.41 -8.66 -2.32
CA THR A 72 2.44 -7.40 -1.56
C THR A 72 1.20 -6.59 -1.87
N LEU A 73 0.41 -6.29 -0.83
CA LEU A 73 -0.88 -5.64 -0.96
C LEU A 73 -1.07 -4.56 0.10
N SER A 74 -1.64 -3.42 -0.32
CA SER A 74 -2.10 -2.39 0.60
C SER A 74 -3.09 -2.96 1.63
N GLY A 75 -2.87 -2.61 2.89
CA GLY A 75 -3.76 -3.00 3.99
C GLY A 75 -5.21 -2.55 3.77
N LEU A 76 -5.39 -1.45 3.05
CA LEU A 76 -6.71 -0.90 2.75
C LEU A 76 -7.48 -1.77 1.76
N ILE A 77 -6.80 -2.37 0.77
CA ILE A 77 -7.43 -3.33 -0.16
C ILE A 77 -7.61 -4.68 0.54
N LEU A 78 -6.62 -5.10 1.33
CA LEU A 78 -6.71 -6.32 2.14
C LEU A 78 -7.90 -6.29 3.10
N ALA A 79 -8.37 -5.11 3.50
CA ALA A 79 -9.54 -4.94 4.37
C ALA A 79 -10.85 -5.48 3.76
N THR A 80 -10.90 -5.74 2.48
CA THR A 80 -12.02 -6.48 1.86
C THR A 80 -12.12 -7.93 2.37
N LEU A 81 -11.01 -8.47 2.90
CA LEU A 81 -10.92 -9.78 3.53
C LEU A 81 -10.70 -9.69 5.05
N VAL A 82 -9.84 -8.77 5.49
CA VAL A 82 -9.41 -8.60 6.89
C VAL A 82 -9.65 -7.13 7.28
N PRO A 83 -10.83 -6.77 7.82
CA PRO A 83 -11.19 -5.37 8.10
C PRO A 83 -10.13 -4.60 8.90
N ALA A 84 -9.49 -5.23 9.89
CA ALA A 84 -8.45 -4.62 10.71
C ALA A 84 -7.21 -4.17 9.91
N ALA A 85 -6.97 -4.75 8.73
CA ALA A 85 -5.80 -4.43 7.92
C ALA A 85 -5.79 -2.98 7.40
N SER A 86 -6.92 -2.27 7.40
CA SER A 86 -7.00 -0.89 6.96
C SER A 86 -6.80 0.15 8.07
N ILE A 87 -6.62 -0.25 9.32
CA ILE A 87 -6.58 0.69 10.46
C ILE A 87 -5.44 1.72 10.34
N ASN A 88 -4.32 1.36 9.73
CA ASN A 88 -3.20 2.27 9.49
C ASN A 88 -3.52 3.37 8.47
N GLY A 89 -4.59 3.23 7.68
CA GLY A 89 -5.05 4.20 6.70
C GLY A 89 -6.14 5.15 7.22
N ILE A 90 -6.38 5.20 8.53
CA ILE A 90 -7.30 6.21 9.09
C ILE A 90 -6.79 7.61 8.72
N GLY A 91 -7.69 8.41 8.16
CA GLY A 91 -7.36 9.74 7.66
C GLY A 91 -6.65 10.60 8.70
N PHE A 92 -5.49 11.14 8.32
CA PHE A 92 -4.65 12.03 9.13
C PHE A 92 -4.20 11.45 10.49
N ALA A 93 -4.18 10.12 10.64
CA ALA A 93 -3.73 9.48 11.88
C ALA A 93 -2.24 9.68 12.13
N PHE A 94 -1.41 9.56 11.09
CA PHE A 94 0.05 9.67 11.23
C PHE A 94 0.56 10.98 10.66
N PRO A 95 1.31 11.79 11.46
CA PRO A 95 1.90 13.04 10.98
C PRO A 95 3.22 12.83 10.20
N ASP A 96 3.94 11.74 10.47
CA ASP A 96 5.29 11.48 9.96
C ASP A 96 5.65 9.99 10.00
N TYR A 97 6.79 9.66 9.38
CA TYR A 97 7.29 8.29 9.31
C TYR A 97 7.73 7.72 10.68
N ASP A 98 8.23 8.54 11.60
CA ASP A 98 8.63 8.07 12.93
C ASP A 98 7.42 7.51 13.68
N THR A 99 6.30 8.22 13.59
CA THR A 99 5.03 7.77 14.17
C THR A 99 4.50 6.53 13.48
N VAL A 100 4.61 6.45 12.15
CA VAL A 100 4.23 5.27 11.36
C VAL A 100 5.01 4.04 11.83
N TRP A 101 6.35 4.13 11.84
CA TRP A 101 7.17 2.94 12.14
C TRP A 101 7.06 2.53 13.59
N LYS A 102 6.90 3.48 14.52
CA LYS A 102 6.60 3.18 15.92
C LYS A 102 5.30 2.38 16.07
N ALA A 103 4.27 2.70 15.29
CA ALA A 103 3.00 1.99 15.31
C ALA A 103 3.08 0.63 14.61
N MET A 104 3.62 0.60 13.38
CA MET A 104 3.55 -0.59 12.51
C MET A 104 4.59 -1.65 12.85
N ASP A 105 5.74 -1.26 13.40
CA ASP A 105 6.70 -2.21 13.98
C ASP A 105 6.39 -2.56 15.45
N GLY A 106 5.45 -1.84 16.07
CA GLY A 106 4.98 -2.01 17.43
C GLY A 106 3.68 -2.80 17.56
N ASP A 107 2.93 -2.49 18.63
CA ASP A 107 1.72 -3.22 19.05
C ASP A 107 0.60 -3.17 18.00
N LEU A 108 0.42 -2.04 17.31
CA LEU A 108 -0.61 -1.92 16.26
C LEU A 108 -0.32 -2.87 15.11
N GLY A 109 0.93 -2.87 14.60
CA GLY A 109 1.32 -3.79 13.52
C GLY A 109 1.24 -5.24 13.96
N ALA A 110 1.60 -5.58 15.21
CA ALA A 110 1.45 -6.93 15.76
C ALA A 110 -0.02 -7.36 15.81
N HIS A 111 -0.92 -6.47 16.24
CA HIS A 111 -2.36 -6.73 16.23
C HIS A 111 -2.87 -7.01 14.80
N VAL A 112 -2.52 -6.17 13.83
CA VAL A 112 -2.94 -6.35 12.43
C VAL A 112 -2.41 -7.65 11.84
N ARG A 113 -1.13 -8.00 12.09
CA ARG A 113 -0.58 -9.30 11.65
C ARG A 113 -1.34 -10.48 12.26
N GLY A 114 -1.74 -10.37 13.53
CA GLY A 114 -2.57 -11.38 14.18
C GLY A 114 -3.94 -11.56 13.49
N GLU A 115 -4.59 -10.47 13.09
CA GLU A 115 -5.86 -10.53 12.36
C GLU A 115 -5.68 -11.11 10.94
N ILE A 116 -4.62 -10.73 10.23
CA ILE A 116 -4.29 -11.30 8.92
C ILE A 116 -4.06 -12.82 9.01
N ALA A 117 -3.37 -13.26 10.05
CA ALA A 117 -3.09 -14.69 10.26
C ALA A 117 -4.36 -15.54 10.42
N LYS A 118 -5.43 -14.98 10.98
CA LYS A 118 -6.74 -15.65 11.10
C LYS A 118 -7.41 -15.91 9.75
N ALA A 119 -7.04 -15.16 8.71
CA ALA A 119 -7.55 -15.33 7.34
C ALA A 119 -6.77 -16.36 6.50
N ASN A 120 -6.00 -17.25 7.13
CA ASN A 120 -5.15 -18.25 6.48
C ASN A 120 -4.06 -17.66 5.57
N LEU A 121 -3.61 -16.46 5.89
CA LEU A 121 -2.44 -15.80 5.29
C LEU A 121 -1.31 -15.74 6.31
N VAL A 122 -0.08 -15.59 5.83
CA VAL A 122 1.09 -15.35 6.67
C VAL A 122 1.67 -13.99 6.31
N PRO A 123 1.46 -12.97 7.15
CA PRO A 123 2.10 -11.67 6.96
C PRO A 123 3.55 -11.74 7.42
N MET A 124 4.48 -11.14 6.68
CA MET A 124 5.86 -10.95 7.14
C MET A 124 5.92 -9.84 8.19
N ASP A 125 6.99 -9.84 9.01
CA ASP A 125 7.06 -8.98 10.19
C ASP A 125 7.13 -7.49 9.82
N LYS A 126 7.85 -7.15 8.74
CA LYS A 126 8.04 -5.77 8.31
C LYS A 126 7.09 -5.41 7.18
N ILE A 127 6.22 -4.44 7.44
CA ILE A 127 5.39 -3.84 6.39
C ILE A 127 6.29 -2.99 5.47
N TRP A 128 6.05 -3.05 4.17
CA TRP A 128 6.74 -2.25 3.16
C TRP A 128 6.09 -0.88 3.04
N ASP A 129 6.85 0.15 2.65
CA ASP A 129 6.32 1.49 2.49
C ASP A 129 5.62 1.66 1.13
N ASN A 130 4.44 2.26 1.15
CA ASN A 130 3.86 2.86 -0.05
C ASN A 130 4.04 4.39 0.02
N GLY A 131 3.84 4.95 1.18
CA GLY A 131 4.08 6.36 1.48
C GLY A 131 2.83 7.14 1.88
N PHE A 132 3.06 8.42 2.21
CA PHE A 132 1.97 9.38 2.41
C PHE A 132 1.32 9.72 1.07
N ARG A 133 -0.01 9.68 1.05
CA ARG A 133 -0.80 9.82 -0.18
C ARG A 133 -1.20 11.25 -0.43
N GLN A 134 -1.12 11.66 -1.69
CA GLN A 134 -1.40 12.99 -2.21
C GLN A 134 -2.56 12.92 -3.19
N THR A 135 -3.33 13.99 -3.31
CA THR A 135 -4.43 14.03 -4.28
C THR A 135 -3.97 14.67 -5.58
N THR A 136 -4.19 13.99 -6.71
CA THR A 136 -4.02 14.59 -8.04
C THR A 136 -5.37 14.87 -8.70
N SER A 137 -5.40 15.86 -9.59
CA SER A 137 -6.60 16.28 -10.30
C SER A 137 -6.24 16.79 -11.71
N SER A 138 -7.13 16.55 -12.68
CA SER A 138 -7.05 17.15 -14.02
C SER A 138 -7.73 18.51 -14.11
N THR A 139 -8.57 18.88 -13.14
CA THR A 139 -9.48 20.04 -13.24
C THR A 139 -9.11 21.19 -12.30
N LYS A 140 -8.74 20.93 -11.06
CA LYS A 140 -8.46 21.97 -10.04
C LYS A 140 -7.50 21.47 -8.95
N ALA A 141 -6.82 22.39 -8.30
CA ALA A 141 -6.11 22.12 -7.06
C ALA A 141 -7.10 21.91 -5.89
N ILE A 142 -6.74 21.07 -4.93
CA ILE A 142 -7.48 20.87 -3.68
C ILE A 142 -6.83 21.74 -2.59
N ASN A 143 -7.49 22.80 -2.18
CA ASN A 143 -7.02 23.74 -1.17
C ASN A 143 -7.71 23.55 0.18
N GLY A 144 -8.88 22.90 0.18
CA GLY A 144 -9.67 22.64 1.37
C GLY A 144 -10.66 21.48 1.13
N PRO A 145 -11.35 21.02 2.19
CA PRO A 145 -12.31 19.91 2.07
C PRO A 145 -13.48 20.22 1.12
N ASP A 146 -13.88 21.49 0.97
CA ASP A 146 -14.98 21.89 0.09
C ASP A 146 -14.63 21.68 -1.40
N ASP A 147 -13.34 21.64 -1.76
CA ASP A 147 -12.91 21.34 -3.13
C ASP A 147 -13.21 19.91 -3.54
N TYR A 148 -13.46 19.02 -2.58
CA TYR A 148 -13.88 17.66 -2.88
C TYR A 148 -15.37 17.53 -3.19
N LYS A 149 -16.21 18.54 -2.90
CA LYS A 149 -17.64 18.45 -3.14
C LYS A 149 -17.95 18.12 -4.60
N GLY A 150 -18.60 16.95 -4.81
CA GLY A 150 -18.94 16.43 -6.12
C GLY A 150 -17.75 15.97 -6.98
N PHE A 151 -16.50 16.06 -6.47
CA PHE A 151 -15.31 15.68 -7.19
C PHE A 151 -15.26 14.17 -7.43
N LYS A 152 -15.20 13.77 -8.70
CA LYS A 152 -15.12 12.37 -9.10
C LYS A 152 -13.69 11.87 -8.91
N ILE A 153 -13.45 11.21 -7.78
CA ILE A 153 -12.13 10.70 -7.42
C ILE A 153 -12.08 9.18 -7.48
N ARG A 154 -11.07 8.65 -8.17
CA ARG A 154 -10.74 7.23 -8.05
C ARG A 154 -10.15 6.96 -6.70
N VAL A 155 -10.63 5.92 -6.05
CA VAL A 155 -10.05 5.33 -4.85
C VAL A 155 -9.77 3.85 -5.08
N PRO A 156 -8.79 3.24 -4.40
CA PRO A 156 -8.64 1.78 -4.37
C PRO A 156 -9.90 1.08 -3.87
N VAL A 157 -10.00 -0.22 -4.13
CA VAL A 157 -11.13 -1.05 -3.68
C VAL A 157 -11.05 -1.20 -2.15
N SER A 158 -11.62 -0.24 -1.42
CA SER A 158 -11.57 -0.18 0.04
C SER A 158 -12.78 0.55 0.62
N PRO A 159 -13.48 -0.05 1.59
CA PRO A 159 -14.56 0.63 2.31
C PRO A 159 -14.09 1.88 3.04
N LEU A 160 -12.88 1.88 3.63
CA LEU A 160 -12.33 3.01 4.36
C LEU A 160 -12.11 4.22 3.43
N TRP A 161 -11.48 4.02 2.26
CA TRP A 161 -11.27 5.10 1.29
C TRP A 161 -12.58 5.68 0.79
N THR A 162 -13.51 4.82 0.42
CA THR A 162 -14.82 5.26 -0.02
C THR A 162 -15.54 6.06 1.05
N SER A 163 -15.50 5.62 2.32
CA SER A 163 -16.09 6.34 3.46
C SER A 163 -15.43 7.70 3.67
N MET A 164 -14.09 7.76 3.64
CA MET A 164 -13.35 9.00 3.87
C MET A 164 -13.66 10.07 2.81
N PHE A 165 -13.63 9.71 1.54
CA PHE A 165 -13.92 10.68 0.48
C PHE A 165 -15.40 11.06 0.42
N ARG A 166 -16.32 10.18 0.81
CA ARG A 166 -17.72 10.55 1.02
C ARG A 166 -17.89 11.54 2.17
N ALA A 167 -17.11 11.43 3.23
CA ALA A 167 -17.14 12.40 4.33
C ALA A 167 -16.68 13.81 3.90
N PHE A 168 -15.95 13.92 2.79
CA PHE A 168 -15.64 15.18 2.11
C PHE A 168 -16.66 15.59 1.05
N ASP A 169 -17.82 14.92 0.98
CA ASP A 169 -18.84 15.13 -0.04
C ASP A 169 -18.36 14.86 -1.50
N ALA A 170 -17.27 14.10 -1.68
CA ALA A 170 -16.77 13.68 -2.99
C ALA A 170 -17.64 12.55 -3.57
N ALA A 171 -17.42 12.26 -4.85
CA ALA A 171 -17.97 11.11 -5.57
C ALA A 171 -16.88 10.05 -5.83
N PRO A 172 -16.51 9.22 -4.82
CA PRO A 172 -15.47 8.22 -4.97
C PRO A 172 -15.91 7.05 -5.84
N ALA A 173 -15.05 6.65 -6.78
CA ALA A 173 -15.18 5.46 -7.61
C ALA A 173 -14.09 4.45 -7.23
N SER A 174 -14.50 3.26 -6.77
CA SER A 174 -13.59 2.16 -6.46
C SER A 174 -13.13 1.47 -7.74
N ILE A 175 -11.84 1.64 -8.08
CA ILE A 175 -11.25 1.12 -9.33
C ILE A 175 -9.90 0.50 -8.99
N ASN A 176 -9.60 -0.71 -9.51
CA ASN A 176 -8.29 -1.35 -9.35
C ASN A 176 -7.16 -0.50 -9.95
N PHE A 177 -5.93 -0.64 -9.41
CA PHE A 177 -4.81 0.20 -9.84
C PHE A 177 -4.47 0.00 -11.32
N SER A 178 -4.63 -1.21 -11.86
CA SER A 178 -4.43 -1.54 -13.27
C SER A 178 -5.26 -0.69 -14.25
N GLU A 179 -6.37 -0.11 -13.78
CA GLU A 179 -7.31 0.65 -14.62
C GLU A 179 -7.22 2.17 -14.40
N VAL A 180 -6.39 2.62 -13.43
CA VAL A 180 -6.36 4.04 -13.01
C VAL A 180 -5.96 4.96 -14.14
N TYR A 181 -4.88 4.65 -14.87
CA TYR A 181 -4.39 5.50 -15.94
C TYR A 181 -5.47 5.71 -17.04
N SER A 182 -6.13 4.64 -17.48
CA SER A 182 -7.19 4.72 -18.48
C SER A 182 -8.45 5.45 -17.97
N ALA A 183 -8.82 5.23 -16.70
CA ALA A 183 -9.96 5.93 -16.10
C ALA A 183 -9.74 7.45 -15.99
N LEU A 184 -8.50 7.88 -15.70
CA LEU A 184 -8.10 9.29 -15.71
C LEU A 184 -8.04 9.86 -17.14
N GLN A 185 -7.43 9.13 -18.08
CA GLN A 185 -7.28 9.52 -19.46
C GLN A 185 -8.65 9.72 -20.16
N THR A 186 -9.59 8.83 -19.90
CA THR A 186 -10.94 8.90 -20.45
C THR A 186 -11.88 9.79 -19.65
N ARG A 187 -11.40 10.39 -18.55
CA ARG A 187 -12.17 11.28 -17.66
C ARG A 187 -13.39 10.61 -17.02
N ILE A 188 -13.37 9.30 -16.83
CA ILE A 188 -14.35 8.58 -15.99
C ILE A 188 -14.26 9.13 -14.56
N VAL A 189 -13.04 9.45 -14.12
CA VAL A 189 -12.76 10.19 -12.90
C VAL A 189 -11.89 11.41 -13.20
N GLU A 190 -12.01 12.45 -12.36
CA GLU A 190 -11.28 13.71 -12.52
C GLU A 190 -9.92 13.68 -11.81
N GLY A 191 -9.80 12.81 -10.80
CA GLY A 191 -8.60 12.69 -10.02
C GLY A 191 -8.46 11.33 -9.35
N GLN A 192 -7.33 11.18 -8.68
CA GLN A 192 -6.97 10.01 -7.88
C GLN A 192 -6.08 10.44 -6.71
N GLU A 193 -5.72 9.51 -5.85
CA GLU A 193 -4.78 9.75 -4.76
C GLU A 193 -3.79 8.60 -4.67
N ASN A 194 -2.52 8.92 -4.53
CA ASN A 194 -1.39 8.01 -4.38
C ASN A 194 -0.17 8.74 -3.83
N PRO A 195 0.84 8.04 -3.31
CA PRO A 195 2.15 8.61 -3.02
C PRO A 195 2.86 9.09 -4.30
N LEU A 196 3.76 10.06 -4.15
CA LEU A 196 4.48 10.65 -5.29
C LEU A 196 5.27 9.60 -6.09
N ALA A 197 5.81 8.58 -5.42
CA ALA A 197 6.52 7.48 -6.07
C ALA A 197 5.63 6.75 -7.08
N LEU A 198 4.38 6.43 -6.74
CA LEU A 198 3.44 5.80 -7.67
C LEU A 198 2.95 6.79 -8.75
N ILE A 199 2.73 8.07 -8.40
CA ILE A 199 2.36 9.11 -9.37
C ILE A 199 3.44 9.21 -10.46
N SER A 200 4.73 9.17 -10.08
CA SER A 200 5.85 9.21 -11.01
C SER A 200 6.00 7.92 -11.81
N THR A 201 6.14 6.77 -11.12
CA THR A 201 6.47 5.50 -11.78
C THR A 201 5.33 4.96 -12.65
N ALA A 202 4.06 5.22 -12.29
CA ALA A 202 2.89 4.90 -13.11
C ALA A 202 2.53 6.01 -14.11
N LYS A 203 3.36 7.07 -14.23
CA LYS A 203 3.20 8.19 -15.17
C LYS A 203 1.85 8.90 -15.08
N LEU A 204 1.25 8.95 -13.88
CA LEU A 204 -0.06 9.59 -13.70
C LEU A 204 -0.02 11.10 -13.98
N TYR A 205 1.16 11.72 -13.93
CA TYR A 205 1.40 13.10 -14.34
C TYR A 205 1.04 13.39 -15.82
N GLU A 206 1.00 12.38 -16.69
CA GLU A 206 0.61 12.56 -18.11
C GLU A 206 -0.89 12.83 -18.25
N VAL A 207 -1.70 12.39 -17.31
CA VAL A 207 -3.19 12.47 -17.31
C VAL A 207 -3.75 13.29 -16.16
N GLN A 208 -2.88 13.95 -15.39
CA GLN A 208 -3.24 14.84 -14.27
C GLN A 208 -2.51 16.18 -14.42
N LYS A 209 -3.07 17.24 -13.85
CA LYS A 209 -2.51 18.60 -13.95
C LYS A 209 -2.10 19.16 -12.59
N TYR A 210 -2.84 18.88 -11.55
CA TYR A 210 -2.61 19.39 -10.19
C TYR A 210 -2.23 18.25 -9.27
N CYS A 211 -1.33 18.53 -8.32
CA CYS A 211 -0.96 17.65 -7.23
C CYS A 211 -1.02 18.42 -5.90
N SER A 212 -2.02 18.12 -5.10
CA SER A 212 -2.19 18.72 -3.78
C SER A 212 -1.58 17.82 -2.72
N LEU A 213 -0.58 18.35 -2.00
CA LEU A 213 0.13 17.61 -0.93
C LEU A 213 -0.76 17.51 0.31
N THR A 214 -1.80 16.72 0.22
CA THR A 214 -2.81 16.55 1.27
C THR A 214 -2.31 15.68 2.43
N ASN A 215 -1.35 14.78 2.21
CA ASN A 215 -0.87 13.82 3.23
C ASN A 215 -2.02 13.21 4.05
N HIS A 216 -3.15 12.97 3.39
CA HIS A 216 -4.40 12.61 4.04
C HIS A 216 -4.38 11.22 4.70
N MET A 217 -3.44 10.36 4.31
CA MET A 217 -3.16 9.10 4.99
C MET A 217 -1.78 8.57 4.60
N TRP A 218 -1.22 7.74 5.47
CA TRP A 218 -0.11 6.85 5.13
C TRP A 218 -0.66 5.48 4.72
N ASP A 219 -0.04 4.87 3.72
CA ASP A 219 -0.35 3.52 3.25
C ASP A 219 0.90 2.66 3.22
N GLY A 220 0.76 1.40 3.57
CA GLY A 220 1.83 0.41 3.54
C GLY A 220 1.37 -0.89 2.89
N PHE A 221 2.34 -1.62 2.37
CA PHE A 221 2.12 -2.90 1.74
C PHE A 221 2.48 -4.05 2.69
N TRP A 222 1.51 -4.88 3.00
CA TRP A 222 1.76 -6.14 3.68
C TRP A 222 2.35 -7.15 2.70
N PHE A 223 3.51 -7.71 3.01
CA PHE A 223 4.07 -8.84 2.28
C PHE A 223 3.43 -10.11 2.85
N LEU A 224 2.61 -10.75 2.04
CA LEU A 224 1.72 -11.85 2.43
C LEU A 224 2.15 -13.14 1.75
N ALA A 225 2.12 -14.25 2.49
CA ALA A 225 2.24 -15.58 1.93
C ALA A 225 0.92 -16.35 2.03
N ASN A 226 0.64 -17.20 1.04
CA ASN A 226 -0.37 -18.24 1.18
C ASN A 226 0.09 -19.23 2.26
N ARG A 227 -0.73 -19.44 3.31
CA ARG A 227 -0.34 -20.27 4.45
C ARG A 227 0.06 -21.68 4.06
N ARG A 228 -0.72 -22.35 3.19
CA ARG A 228 -0.45 -23.73 2.78
C ARG A 228 0.86 -23.85 2.01
N ALA A 229 1.15 -22.87 1.14
CA ALA A 229 2.41 -22.84 0.40
C ALA A 229 3.58 -22.58 1.35
N TRP A 230 3.43 -21.64 2.29
CA TRP A 230 4.45 -21.31 3.28
C TRP A 230 4.79 -22.48 4.20
N GLU A 231 3.79 -23.21 4.69
CA GLU A 231 3.97 -24.34 5.58
C GLU A 231 4.61 -25.58 4.92
N LYS A 232 4.56 -25.68 3.58
CA LYS A 232 5.29 -26.72 2.83
C LYS A 232 6.79 -26.48 2.77
N VAL A 233 7.23 -25.24 2.92
CA VAL A 233 8.66 -24.90 2.88
C VAL A 233 9.31 -25.35 4.20
N PRO A 234 10.43 -26.09 4.18
CA PRO A 234 11.16 -26.48 5.38
C PRO A 234 11.58 -25.26 6.21
N GLU A 235 11.71 -25.44 7.53
CA GLU A 235 11.96 -24.35 8.48
C GLU A 235 13.28 -23.60 8.19
N ASP A 236 14.33 -24.34 7.80
CA ASP A 236 15.63 -23.77 7.42
C ASP A 236 15.48 -22.78 6.24
N LEU A 237 14.72 -23.16 5.23
CA LEU A 237 14.46 -22.27 4.09
C LEU A 237 13.50 -21.13 4.46
N ARG A 238 12.45 -21.40 5.25
CA ARG A 238 11.54 -20.33 5.71
C ARG A 238 12.26 -19.23 6.48
N THR A 239 13.20 -19.61 7.32
CA THR A 239 14.01 -18.66 8.11
C THR A 239 14.81 -17.74 7.17
N ILE A 240 15.48 -18.30 6.18
CA ILE A 240 16.25 -17.53 5.19
C ILE A 240 15.33 -16.61 4.38
N VAL A 241 14.22 -17.15 3.86
CA VAL A 241 13.27 -16.40 3.03
C VAL A 241 12.66 -15.24 3.83
N ALA A 242 12.18 -15.49 5.05
CA ALA A 242 11.59 -14.45 5.90
C ALA A 242 12.60 -13.36 6.28
N ALA A 243 13.85 -13.73 6.60
CA ALA A 243 14.91 -12.79 6.93
C ALA A 243 15.20 -11.85 5.74
N ASN A 244 15.32 -12.39 4.53
CA ASN A 244 15.55 -11.61 3.32
C ASN A 244 14.37 -10.68 2.98
N ILE A 245 13.12 -11.15 3.12
CA ILE A 245 11.93 -10.31 2.90
C ILE A 245 11.90 -9.13 3.89
N ASN A 246 12.15 -9.39 5.16
CA ASN A 246 12.14 -8.34 6.18
C ASN A 246 13.32 -7.35 6.00
N ALA A 247 14.51 -7.82 5.62
CA ALA A 247 15.65 -6.97 5.31
C ALA A 247 15.40 -6.10 4.08
N ALA A 248 14.77 -6.65 3.04
CA ALA A 248 14.38 -5.91 1.85
C ALA A 248 13.35 -4.82 2.15
N ALA A 249 12.38 -5.10 3.03
CA ALA A 249 11.40 -4.13 3.49
C ALA A 249 12.06 -2.89 4.11
N LEU A 250 13.06 -3.08 4.98
CA LEU A 250 13.75 -1.95 5.63
C LEU A 250 14.50 -1.08 4.61
N LYS A 251 15.18 -1.69 3.63
CA LYS A 251 15.86 -0.95 2.56
C LYS A 251 14.86 -0.23 1.65
N GLU A 252 13.75 -0.86 1.34
CA GLU A 252 12.69 -0.28 0.52
C GLU A 252 12.06 0.95 1.18
N ARG A 253 11.82 0.93 2.50
CA ARG A 253 11.35 2.09 3.27
C ARG A 253 12.26 3.29 3.12
N GLU A 254 13.59 3.08 3.20
CA GLU A 254 14.57 4.16 3.02
C GLU A 254 14.54 4.73 1.60
N ASP A 255 14.46 3.84 0.59
CA ASP A 255 14.43 4.25 -0.81
C ASP A 255 13.16 5.02 -1.15
N THR A 256 11.99 4.53 -0.69
CA THR A 256 10.70 5.15 -0.93
C THR A 256 10.60 6.50 -0.24
N ALA A 257 11.08 6.63 1.00
CA ALA A 257 11.12 7.90 1.70
C ALA A 257 12.02 8.93 0.99
N LYS A 258 13.23 8.52 0.56
CA LYS A 258 14.15 9.38 -0.22
C LYS A 258 13.54 9.78 -1.56
N LEU A 259 12.92 8.84 -2.26
CA LEU A 259 12.27 9.09 -3.55
C LEU A 259 11.15 10.12 -3.39
N ASN A 260 10.21 9.89 -2.46
CA ASN A 260 9.10 10.80 -2.22
C ASN A 260 9.56 12.22 -1.85
N ALA A 261 10.63 12.36 -1.08
CA ALA A 261 11.19 13.66 -0.70
C ALA A 261 11.73 14.48 -1.90
N ASN A 262 12.19 13.80 -2.96
CA ASN A 262 12.85 14.43 -4.11
C ASN A 262 11.97 14.57 -5.35
N LEU A 263 10.81 13.90 -5.41
CA LEU A 263 9.98 13.82 -6.63
C LEU A 263 9.25 15.10 -6.98
N ARG A 264 9.02 16.04 -6.04
CA ARG A 264 8.24 17.26 -6.33
C ARG A 264 8.82 18.02 -7.52
N GLY A 265 10.10 18.38 -7.49
CA GLY A 265 10.73 19.16 -8.56
C GLY A 265 10.75 18.41 -9.90
N GLU A 266 10.94 17.09 -9.89
CA GLU A 266 10.86 16.26 -11.09
C GLU A 266 9.44 16.29 -11.69
N LEU A 267 8.42 16.11 -10.88
CA LEU A 267 7.03 16.11 -11.32
C LEU A 267 6.55 17.50 -11.76
N GLU A 268 7.04 18.57 -11.13
CA GLU A 268 6.85 19.94 -11.60
C GLU A 268 7.43 20.15 -13.00
N SER A 269 8.64 19.62 -13.25
CA SER A 269 9.26 19.68 -14.58
C SER A 269 8.48 18.91 -15.67
N LYS A 270 7.68 17.92 -15.23
CA LYS A 270 6.76 17.14 -16.09
C LYS A 270 5.37 17.77 -16.23
N GLY A 271 5.15 18.96 -15.67
CA GLY A 271 3.94 19.75 -15.85
C GLY A 271 2.90 19.68 -14.74
N LEU A 272 3.17 18.96 -13.62
CA LEU A 272 2.27 19.02 -12.47
C LEU A 272 2.42 20.34 -11.71
N VAL A 273 1.30 20.92 -11.34
CA VAL A 273 1.21 22.13 -10.52
C VAL A 273 0.94 21.71 -9.08
N PHE A 274 1.87 22.01 -8.18
CA PHE A 274 1.79 21.64 -6.78
C PHE A 274 1.20 22.74 -5.91
N ASN A 275 0.38 22.34 -4.94
CA ASN A 275 0.00 23.15 -3.77
C ASN A 275 0.09 22.31 -2.49
N GLN A 276 0.14 22.98 -1.36
CA GLN A 276 0.19 22.35 -0.04
C GLN A 276 -0.89 22.97 0.85
N PRO A 277 -2.08 22.36 0.92
CA PRO A 277 -3.17 22.87 1.74
C PRO A 277 -2.89 22.68 3.23
N ASP A 278 -3.52 23.51 4.06
CA ASP A 278 -3.63 23.23 5.49
C ASP A 278 -4.50 21.99 5.70
N VAL A 279 -3.99 21.02 6.45
CA VAL A 279 -4.69 19.75 6.72
C VAL A 279 -5.72 19.85 7.85
N THR A 280 -5.67 20.91 8.66
CA THR A 280 -6.56 21.11 9.81
C THR A 280 -8.04 21.09 9.42
N PRO A 281 -8.51 21.83 8.38
CA PRO A 281 -9.91 21.83 7.97
C PRO A 281 -10.38 20.43 7.49
N PHE A 282 -9.49 19.63 6.90
CA PHE A 282 -9.86 18.26 6.46
C PHE A 282 -10.11 17.35 7.67
N ARG A 283 -9.25 17.42 8.69
CA ARG A 283 -9.44 16.66 9.94
C ARG A 283 -10.73 17.05 10.64
N GLU A 284 -11.04 18.34 10.70
CA GLU A 284 -12.28 18.86 11.28
C GLU A 284 -13.51 18.39 10.51
N LYS A 285 -13.45 18.37 9.18
CA LYS A 285 -14.53 17.85 8.33
C LYS A 285 -14.75 16.36 8.58
N LEU A 286 -13.70 15.53 8.69
CA LEU A 286 -13.84 14.12 9.05
C LEU A 286 -14.46 13.92 10.42
N ARG A 287 -14.04 14.73 11.41
CA ARG A 287 -14.57 14.66 12.76
C ARG A 287 -16.06 15.05 12.79
N SER A 288 -16.41 16.16 12.16
CA SER A 288 -17.80 16.65 12.13
C SER A 288 -18.74 15.73 11.32
N ALA A 289 -18.20 15.04 10.31
CA ALA A 289 -18.94 14.01 9.55
C ALA A 289 -19.09 12.67 10.30
N GLY A 290 -18.53 12.54 11.50
CA GLY A 290 -18.59 11.31 12.29
C GLY A 290 -17.68 10.18 11.83
N PHE A 291 -16.74 10.45 10.90
CA PHE A 291 -15.87 9.43 10.30
C PHE A 291 -15.04 8.65 11.34
N TYR A 292 -14.42 9.36 12.29
CA TYR A 292 -13.60 8.68 13.31
C TYR A 292 -14.45 7.81 14.26
N ALA A 293 -15.65 8.28 14.65
CA ALA A 293 -16.57 7.51 15.48
C ALA A 293 -17.08 6.25 14.76
N GLU A 294 -17.43 6.37 13.48
CA GLU A 294 -17.83 5.25 12.64
C GLU A 294 -16.73 4.17 12.60
N TRP A 295 -15.51 4.56 12.31
CA TRP A 295 -14.40 3.61 12.13
C TRP A 295 -13.89 3.04 13.45
N LYS A 296 -13.93 3.82 14.53
CA LYS A 296 -13.72 3.29 15.89
C LYS A 296 -14.71 2.16 16.20
N GLY A 297 -15.98 2.36 15.89
CA GLY A 297 -17.00 1.33 16.07
C GLY A 297 -16.74 0.06 15.25
N LYS A 298 -16.19 0.21 14.04
CA LYS A 298 -15.87 -0.93 13.16
C LYS A 298 -14.62 -1.70 13.58
N TYR A 299 -13.57 -1.03 14.06
CA TYR A 299 -12.34 -1.69 14.51
C TYR A 299 -12.41 -2.19 15.96
N GLY A 300 -13.29 -1.60 16.77
CA GLY A 300 -13.40 -1.85 18.18
C GLY A 300 -12.39 -1.07 19.03
N ASP A 301 -12.70 -0.95 20.33
CA ASP A 301 -11.95 -0.10 21.24
C ASP A 301 -10.49 -0.53 21.41
N GLN A 302 -10.19 -1.83 21.38
CA GLN A 302 -8.82 -2.32 21.51
C GLN A 302 -7.92 -1.88 20.36
N ALA A 303 -8.33 -2.12 19.11
CA ALA A 303 -7.54 -1.74 17.94
C ALA A 303 -7.43 -0.22 17.83
N TRP A 304 -8.51 0.50 18.14
CA TRP A 304 -8.50 1.96 18.16
C TRP A 304 -7.57 2.56 19.21
N ALA A 305 -7.53 1.98 20.41
CA ALA A 305 -6.59 2.40 21.45
C ALA A 305 -5.13 2.18 21.04
N LEU A 306 -4.82 1.09 20.32
CA LEU A 306 -3.49 0.85 19.75
C LEU A 306 -3.12 1.90 18.70
N LEU A 307 -4.07 2.32 17.86
CA LEU A 307 -3.87 3.39 16.90
C LEU A 307 -3.59 4.72 17.63
N GLU A 308 -4.46 5.12 18.56
CA GLU A 308 -4.32 6.40 19.29
C GLU A 308 -3.08 6.45 20.19
N LYS A 309 -2.54 5.31 20.64
CA LYS A 309 -1.27 5.24 21.39
C LYS A 309 -0.10 5.84 20.61
N SER A 310 -0.12 5.74 19.28
CA SER A 310 0.92 6.26 18.40
C SER A 310 0.49 7.55 17.68
N ALA A 311 -0.74 7.58 17.21
CA ALA A 311 -1.30 8.70 16.41
C ALA A 311 -1.75 9.91 17.25
N GLY A 312 -1.87 9.75 18.57
CA GLY A 312 -2.58 10.70 19.41
C GLY A 312 -4.10 10.59 19.26
N LYS A 313 -4.84 11.36 20.04
CA LYS A 313 -6.30 11.30 20.07
C LYS A 313 -6.91 11.80 18.77
N LEU A 314 -7.77 10.98 18.15
CA LEU A 314 -8.42 11.27 16.85
C LEU A 314 -9.89 11.66 17.02
N SER A 315 -10.58 11.06 17.98
CA SER A 315 -12.01 11.27 18.27
C SER A 315 -12.23 12.02 19.58
#